data_17a0a6b7ad4ace9ad547f467aa8d72bd
#
_entry.id   17a0a6b7ad4ace9ad547f467aa8d72bd
#
_cell.length_a   1.000
_cell.length_b   1.000
_cell.length_c   1.000
_cell.angle_alpha   90.00
_cell.angle_beta   90.00
_cell.angle_gamma   90.00
#
_symmetry.space_group_name_H-M   'P 1'
#
loop_
_entity.id
_entity.type
_entity.pdbx_description
1 polymer ?
#
loop_
_entity_poly.entity_id
_entity_poly.type
_entity_poly.pdbx_seq_one_letter_code
_entity_poly.pdbx_strand_id
1 'polypeptide(L)'
;LPGVLGFKPSVLLLTTGYALGYGMMGLSGAELLLSVSFFLVGIAKGSAMNACTILVSGNSADRTRGMNLMHSCYACGALLCPFLIAAAARVSTELAVFLLAAMGLVLWLVYVFTPLHGGKSKSSTEKEAIDWSFLWSARFWLLTGLLFFQNAAEQSVNGWMVTYFKGSGIIAGTLAAYTVTVMWGATLVGRLLIAFVFPFKKPRKAMVGMSVLCTVFYVLLVMAHTQGAAIALLFAFAISMSGLNPTAVASAGRMTSVTSMGIMLPVASSGAILMPWTIGMVAERAGLAAGMASNIVPCVGLSLIHISEPT
;
A
#
# COMPACT_ATOMS: atom_id res chain seq x y z
N LEU A 1 -21.99 0.36 -0.81
CA LEU A 1 -22.27 0.86 -2.16
C LEU A 1 -22.50 -0.26 -3.18
N PRO A 2 -21.60 -1.28 -3.37
CA PRO A 2 -21.82 -2.34 -4.35
C PRO A 2 -23.12 -3.14 -4.17
N GLY A 3 -23.58 -3.32 -2.95
CA GLY A 3 -24.84 -4.02 -2.65
C GLY A 3 -26.11 -3.22 -3.01
N VAL A 4 -25.98 -1.90 -3.21
CA VAL A 4 -27.13 -1.02 -3.55
C VAL A 4 -27.09 -0.61 -5.02
N LEU A 5 -25.92 -0.17 -5.50
CA LEU A 5 -25.76 0.36 -6.85
C LEU A 5 -25.21 -0.68 -7.86
N GLY A 6 -24.75 -1.81 -7.37
CA GLY A 6 -23.98 -2.76 -8.16
C GLY A 6 -22.48 -2.43 -8.20
N PHE A 7 -21.67 -3.40 -8.66
CA PHE A 7 -20.20 -3.29 -8.60
C PHE A 7 -19.66 -2.18 -9.52
N LYS A 8 -19.99 -2.21 -10.80
CA LYS A 8 -19.49 -1.25 -11.80
C LYS A 8 -19.88 0.19 -11.50
N PRO A 9 -21.17 0.54 -11.23
CA PRO A 9 -21.55 1.90 -10.87
C PRO A 9 -20.86 2.41 -9.61
N SER A 10 -20.64 1.54 -8.61
CA SER A 10 -19.92 1.90 -7.39
C SER A 10 -18.45 2.23 -7.66
N VAL A 11 -17.77 1.45 -8.48
CA VAL A 11 -16.37 1.72 -8.89
C VAL A 11 -16.29 3.04 -9.66
N LEU A 12 -17.18 3.27 -10.62
CA LEU A 12 -17.22 4.50 -11.41
C LEU A 12 -17.44 5.72 -10.52
N LEU A 13 -18.44 5.68 -9.64
CA LEU A 13 -18.74 6.79 -8.74
C LEU A 13 -17.56 7.14 -7.83
N LEU A 14 -16.95 6.14 -7.21
CA LEU A 14 -15.88 6.37 -6.24
C LEU A 14 -14.55 6.78 -6.89
N THR A 15 -14.27 6.28 -8.09
CA THR A 15 -13.02 6.62 -8.81
C THR A 15 -13.07 7.98 -9.49
N THR A 16 -14.24 8.64 -9.62
CA THR A 16 -14.30 10.06 -10.04
C THR A 16 -13.48 10.96 -9.13
N GLY A 17 -13.29 10.56 -7.87
CA GLY A 17 -12.48 11.28 -6.90
C GLY A 17 -11.02 11.52 -7.32
N TYR A 18 -10.47 10.72 -8.23
CA TYR A 18 -9.13 11.00 -8.79
C TYR A 18 -9.14 12.26 -9.66
N ALA A 19 -10.01 12.32 -10.65
CA ALA A 19 -10.08 13.46 -11.57
C ALA A 19 -10.51 14.73 -10.84
N LEU A 20 -11.55 14.64 -9.98
CA LEU A 20 -12.05 15.78 -9.21
C LEU A 20 -11.02 16.27 -8.18
N GLY A 21 -10.46 15.36 -7.38
CA GLY A 21 -9.52 15.73 -6.32
C GLY A 21 -8.24 16.37 -6.87
N TYR A 22 -7.58 15.74 -7.84
CA TYR A 22 -6.41 16.35 -8.48
C TYR A 22 -6.76 17.62 -9.26
N GLY A 23 -7.93 17.67 -9.94
CA GLY A 23 -8.40 18.87 -10.61
C GLY A 23 -8.56 20.05 -9.64
N MET A 24 -9.20 19.82 -8.49
CA MET A 24 -9.36 20.83 -7.43
C MET A 24 -8.01 21.30 -6.86
N MET A 25 -7.05 20.39 -6.66
CA MET A 25 -5.69 20.74 -6.21
C MET A 25 -4.98 21.67 -7.18
N GLY A 26 -5.21 21.49 -8.49
CA GLY A 26 -4.62 22.36 -9.52
C GLY A 26 -5.27 23.73 -9.65
N LEU A 27 -6.50 23.90 -9.13
CA LEU A 27 -7.23 25.16 -9.23
C LEU A 27 -6.93 26.15 -8.10
N SER A 28 -6.61 25.67 -6.90
CA SER A 28 -6.37 26.53 -5.75
C SER A 28 -5.59 25.82 -4.65
N GLY A 29 -4.66 26.57 -4.02
CA GLY A 29 -3.91 26.16 -2.84
C GLY A 29 -4.63 26.41 -1.51
N ALA A 30 -5.92 26.80 -1.51
CA ALA A 30 -6.67 27.03 -0.28
C ALA A 30 -6.72 25.76 0.57
N GLU A 31 -6.43 25.87 1.86
CA GLU A 31 -6.26 24.76 2.79
C GLU A 31 -7.48 23.83 2.85
N LEU A 32 -8.70 24.41 2.90
CA LEU A 32 -9.94 23.64 2.90
C LEU A 32 -10.11 22.85 1.59
N LEU A 33 -9.79 23.47 0.45
CA LEU A 33 -9.91 22.84 -0.86
C LEU A 33 -8.91 21.70 -1.00
N LEU A 34 -7.68 21.88 -0.54
CA LEU A 34 -6.66 20.83 -0.50
C LEU A 34 -7.11 19.67 0.39
N SER A 35 -7.66 19.95 1.57
CA SER A 35 -8.16 18.92 2.49
C SER A 35 -9.26 18.07 1.86
N VAL A 36 -10.25 18.71 1.22
CA VAL A 36 -11.33 18.03 0.48
C VAL A 36 -10.77 17.22 -0.69
N SER A 37 -9.80 17.78 -1.41
CA SER A 37 -9.15 17.11 -2.54
C SER A 37 -8.42 15.84 -2.11
N PHE A 38 -7.63 15.90 -1.04
CA PHE A 38 -6.97 14.72 -0.47
C PHE A 38 -7.96 13.66 -0.02
N PHE A 39 -9.07 14.07 0.58
CA PHE A 39 -10.14 13.16 0.98
C PHE A 39 -10.76 12.44 -0.22
N LEU A 40 -11.08 13.16 -1.30
CA LEU A 40 -11.62 12.58 -2.54
C LEU A 40 -10.63 11.61 -3.21
N VAL A 41 -9.35 12.00 -3.32
CA VAL A 41 -8.30 11.12 -3.86
C VAL A 41 -8.12 9.88 -2.99
N GLY A 42 -8.19 10.02 -1.66
CA GLY A 42 -8.10 8.91 -0.70
C GLY A 42 -9.23 7.90 -0.90
N ILE A 43 -10.47 8.35 -1.04
CA ILE A 43 -11.64 7.51 -1.35
C ILE A 43 -11.44 6.79 -2.69
N ALA A 44 -11.03 7.51 -3.71
CA ALA A 44 -10.81 6.94 -5.04
C ALA A 44 -9.72 5.87 -5.02
N LYS A 45 -8.58 6.13 -4.35
CA LYS A 45 -7.47 5.19 -4.19
C LYS A 45 -7.89 3.92 -3.48
N GLY A 46 -8.56 4.05 -2.33
CA GLY A 46 -9.03 2.90 -1.56
C GLY A 46 -10.04 2.06 -2.35
N SER A 47 -10.96 2.72 -3.06
CA SER A 47 -11.99 2.05 -3.86
C SER A 47 -11.40 1.32 -5.07
N ALA A 48 -10.47 1.96 -5.81
CA ALA A 48 -9.79 1.33 -6.93
C ALA A 48 -8.98 0.12 -6.49
N MET A 49 -8.24 0.23 -5.39
CA MET A 49 -7.45 -0.88 -4.83
C MET A 49 -8.33 -2.07 -4.42
N ASN A 50 -9.46 -1.80 -3.74
CA ASN A 50 -10.42 -2.83 -3.36
C ASN A 50 -11.07 -3.49 -4.58
N ALA A 51 -11.47 -2.70 -5.58
CA ALA A 51 -12.05 -3.21 -6.81
C ALA A 51 -11.05 -4.12 -7.56
N CYS A 52 -9.80 -3.68 -7.72
CA CYS A 52 -8.75 -4.49 -8.34
C CYS A 52 -8.49 -5.77 -7.54
N THR A 53 -8.44 -5.70 -6.21
CA THR A 53 -8.28 -6.87 -5.34
C THR A 53 -9.40 -7.90 -5.56
N ILE A 54 -10.65 -7.46 -5.59
CA ILE A 54 -11.81 -8.34 -5.84
C ILE A 54 -11.72 -8.97 -7.22
N LEU A 55 -11.47 -8.18 -8.26
CA LEU A 55 -11.39 -8.65 -9.65
C LEU A 55 -10.24 -9.64 -9.84
N VAL A 56 -9.05 -9.32 -9.36
CA VAL A 56 -7.86 -10.15 -9.52
C VAL A 56 -7.98 -11.43 -8.70
N SER A 57 -8.41 -11.34 -7.44
CA SER A 57 -8.58 -12.54 -6.60
C SER A 57 -9.67 -13.48 -7.10
N GLY A 58 -10.71 -12.95 -7.76
CA GLY A 58 -11.81 -13.72 -8.31
C GLY A 58 -11.51 -14.38 -9.65
N ASN A 59 -10.62 -13.79 -10.45
CA ASN A 59 -10.34 -14.24 -11.83
C ASN A 59 -8.96 -14.89 -12.02
N SER A 60 -8.06 -14.85 -11.00
CA SER A 60 -6.74 -15.47 -11.10
C SER A 60 -6.76 -16.94 -10.72
N ALA A 61 -6.22 -17.81 -11.58
CA ALA A 61 -6.00 -19.23 -11.26
C ALA A 61 -5.05 -19.38 -10.05
N ASP A 62 -3.95 -18.62 -10.03
CA ASP A 62 -3.07 -18.46 -8.86
C ASP A 62 -3.26 -17.07 -8.29
N ARG A 63 -3.97 -17.00 -7.15
CA ARG A 63 -4.25 -15.73 -6.46
C ARG A 63 -2.99 -15.02 -5.99
N THR A 64 -2.02 -15.75 -5.50
CA THR A 64 -0.76 -15.17 -5.02
C THR A 64 0.00 -14.50 -6.16
N ARG A 65 0.10 -15.18 -7.30
CA ARG A 65 0.71 -14.64 -8.51
C ARG A 65 -0.05 -13.42 -9.03
N GLY A 66 -1.38 -13.54 -9.15
CA GLY A 66 -2.24 -12.44 -9.61
C GLY A 66 -2.13 -11.20 -8.73
N MET A 67 -2.17 -11.37 -7.40
CA MET A 67 -2.03 -10.27 -6.45
C MET A 67 -0.64 -9.62 -6.52
N ASN A 68 0.43 -10.40 -6.60
CA ASN A 68 1.77 -9.84 -6.77
C ASN A 68 1.91 -9.06 -8.08
N LEU A 69 1.33 -9.55 -9.18
CA LEU A 69 1.34 -8.84 -10.47
C LEU A 69 0.55 -7.53 -10.40
N MET A 70 -0.65 -7.54 -9.83
CA MET A 70 -1.45 -6.31 -9.61
C MET A 70 -0.69 -5.27 -8.78
N HIS A 71 -0.09 -5.71 -7.68
CA HIS A 71 0.73 -4.82 -6.83
C HIS A 71 2.05 -4.40 -7.51
N SER A 72 2.55 -5.16 -8.49
CA SER A 72 3.68 -4.73 -9.33
C SER A 72 3.31 -3.56 -10.23
N CYS A 73 2.10 -3.57 -10.81
CA CYS A 73 1.59 -2.42 -11.56
C CYS A 73 1.51 -1.16 -10.68
N TYR A 74 1.04 -1.31 -9.43
CA TYR A 74 1.06 -0.21 -8.46
C TYR A 74 2.49 0.30 -8.18
N ALA A 75 3.44 -0.60 -7.94
CA ALA A 75 4.83 -0.25 -7.69
C ALA A 75 5.49 0.43 -8.91
N CYS A 76 5.15 0.00 -10.12
CA CYS A 76 5.59 0.64 -11.37
C CYS A 76 5.07 2.09 -11.45
N GLY A 77 3.80 2.32 -11.15
CA GLY A 77 3.23 3.66 -11.08
C GLY A 77 3.90 4.53 -10.02
N ALA A 78 4.13 3.99 -8.82
CA ALA A 78 4.81 4.69 -7.74
C ALA A 78 6.28 5.03 -8.07
N LEU A 79 6.96 4.18 -8.86
CA LEU A 79 8.31 4.41 -9.35
C LEU A 79 8.35 5.51 -10.42
N LEU A 80 7.38 5.54 -11.35
CA LEU A 80 7.38 6.44 -12.50
C LEU A 80 6.76 7.82 -12.20
N CYS A 81 5.79 7.88 -11.29
CA CYS A 81 5.03 9.09 -10.97
C CYS A 81 5.92 10.28 -10.54
N PRO A 82 6.94 10.14 -9.68
CA PRO A 82 7.83 11.25 -9.32
C PRO A 82 8.56 11.86 -10.51
N PHE A 83 8.95 11.06 -11.51
CA PHE A 83 9.61 11.55 -12.72
C PHE A 83 8.64 12.34 -13.59
N LEU A 84 7.40 11.87 -13.74
CA LEU A 84 6.35 12.58 -14.45
C LEU A 84 6.07 13.93 -13.79
N ILE A 85 5.90 13.95 -12.47
CA ILE A 85 5.68 15.17 -11.69
C ILE A 85 6.86 16.13 -11.83
N ALA A 86 8.10 15.64 -11.69
CA ALA A 86 9.29 16.46 -11.81
C ALA A 86 9.46 17.04 -13.22
N ALA A 87 9.12 16.30 -14.27
CA ALA A 87 9.16 16.79 -15.65
C ALA A 87 8.10 17.86 -15.89
N ALA A 88 6.88 17.67 -15.45
CA ALA A 88 5.77 18.62 -15.61
C ALA A 88 5.97 19.87 -14.74
N ALA A 89 6.51 19.74 -13.53
CA ALA A 89 6.80 20.85 -12.63
C ALA A 89 7.90 21.81 -13.14
N ARG A 90 8.67 21.39 -14.15
CA ARG A 90 9.57 22.32 -14.86
C ARG A 90 8.82 23.40 -15.63
N VAL A 91 7.57 23.15 -16.01
CA VAL A 91 6.68 24.10 -16.68
C VAL A 91 5.84 24.84 -15.63
N SER A 92 5.05 24.11 -14.86
CA SER A 92 4.34 24.64 -13.69
C SER A 92 3.91 23.50 -12.76
N THR A 93 3.72 23.83 -11.47
CA THR A 93 3.23 22.88 -10.47
C THR A 93 1.79 22.46 -10.78
N GLU A 94 0.97 23.40 -11.25
CA GLU A 94 -0.43 23.18 -11.63
C GLU A 94 -0.52 22.17 -12.78
N LEU A 95 0.38 22.29 -13.79
CA LEU A 95 0.44 21.33 -14.90
C LEU A 95 0.69 19.91 -14.40
N ALA A 96 1.60 19.75 -13.43
CA ALA A 96 1.87 18.43 -12.85
C ALA A 96 0.61 17.81 -12.22
N VAL A 97 -0.15 18.62 -11.49
CA VAL A 97 -1.38 18.15 -10.82
C VAL A 97 -2.51 17.91 -11.84
N PHE A 98 -2.68 18.76 -12.85
CA PHE A 98 -3.66 18.55 -13.91
C PHE A 98 -3.35 17.32 -14.77
N LEU A 99 -2.09 16.96 -14.98
CA LEU A 99 -1.74 15.69 -15.62
C LEU A 99 -2.19 14.48 -14.79
N LEU A 100 -2.08 14.53 -13.46
CA LEU A 100 -2.63 13.48 -12.59
C LEU A 100 -4.16 13.42 -12.69
N ALA A 101 -4.84 14.57 -12.76
CA ALA A 101 -6.28 14.63 -12.98
C ALA A 101 -6.68 14.00 -14.33
N ALA A 102 -5.95 14.33 -15.39
CA ALA A 102 -6.17 13.74 -16.73
C ALA A 102 -5.95 12.23 -16.74
N MET A 103 -4.90 11.72 -16.07
CA MET A 103 -4.69 10.28 -15.91
C MET A 103 -5.84 9.62 -15.14
N GLY A 104 -6.36 10.27 -14.09
CA GLY A 104 -7.54 9.83 -13.35
C GLY A 104 -8.78 9.75 -14.24
N LEU A 105 -8.98 10.74 -15.12
CA LEU A 105 -10.08 10.75 -16.09
C LEU A 105 -9.92 9.62 -17.14
N VAL A 106 -8.73 9.41 -17.66
CA VAL A 106 -8.45 8.31 -18.60
C VAL A 106 -8.74 6.97 -17.95
N LEU A 107 -8.30 6.75 -16.71
CA LEU A 107 -8.61 5.54 -15.96
C LEU A 107 -10.13 5.36 -15.78
N TRP A 108 -10.83 6.43 -15.44
CA TRP A 108 -12.29 6.41 -15.32
C TRP A 108 -12.98 6.02 -16.63
N LEU A 109 -12.55 6.60 -17.77
CA LEU A 109 -13.04 6.23 -19.11
C LEU A 109 -12.77 4.75 -19.42
N VAL A 110 -11.58 4.23 -19.09
CA VAL A 110 -11.28 2.80 -19.23
C VAL A 110 -12.29 1.96 -18.44
N TYR A 111 -12.64 2.34 -17.21
CA TYR A 111 -13.65 1.62 -16.41
C TYR A 111 -15.06 1.71 -17.01
N VAL A 112 -15.42 2.84 -17.66
CA VAL A 112 -16.71 2.96 -18.37
C VAL A 112 -16.84 1.92 -19.49
N PHE A 113 -15.78 1.75 -20.28
CA PHE A 113 -15.80 0.84 -21.44
C PHE A 113 -15.46 -0.62 -21.07
N THR A 114 -14.90 -0.87 -19.90
CA THR A 114 -14.57 -2.24 -19.47
C THR A 114 -15.78 -2.92 -18.80
N PRO A 115 -16.12 -4.18 -19.16
CA PRO A 115 -17.14 -4.93 -18.45
C PRO A 115 -16.62 -5.36 -17.08
N LEU A 116 -16.88 -4.55 -16.06
CA LEU A 116 -16.49 -4.85 -14.68
C LEU A 116 -17.59 -5.73 -14.03
N HIS A 117 -17.38 -7.04 -14.08
CA HIS A 117 -18.20 -7.98 -13.34
C HIS A 117 -17.50 -8.26 -12.00
N GLY A 118 -17.98 -7.69 -10.93
CA GLY A 118 -17.61 -8.13 -9.57
C GLY A 118 -17.83 -9.62 -9.50
N GLY A 119 -16.82 -10.40 -9.06
CA GLY A 119 -16.85 -11.86 -9.08
C GLY A 119 -18.22 -12.39 -8.69
N LYS A 120 -18.64 -13.48 -9.27
CA LYS A 120 -19.95 -14.12 -9.06
C LYS A 120 -20.24 -14.28 -7.56
N SER A 121 -20.67 -13.20 -6.91
CA SER A 121 -21.56 -13.32 -5.79
C SER A 121 -22.79 -14.00 -6.40
N LYS A 122 -23.07 -15.23 -6.02
CA LYS A 122 -24.36 -15.83 -6.28
C LYS A 122 -25.37 -14.76 -5.92
N SER A 123 -26.09 -14.27 -6.92
CA SER A 123 -27.28 -13.45 -6.72
C SER A 123 -28.28 -14.34 -5.98
N SER A 124 -28.08 -14.48 -4.68
CA SER A 124 -29.13 -14.90 -3.78
C SER A 124 -29.98 -13.67 -3.57
N THR A 125 -31.17 -13.71 -4.12
CA THR A 125 -32.26 -12.75 -3.91
C THR A 125 -32.75 -12.74 -2.45
N GLU A 126 -32.13 -13.54 -1.60
CA GLU A 126 -32.27 -13.50 -0.15
C GLU A 126 -31.22 -12.59 0.42
N LYS A 127 -31.65 -11.58 1.16
CA LYS A 127 -30.83 -10.79 2.07
C LYS A 127 -30.30 -11.74 3.14
N GLU A 128 -29.23 -12.52 2.84
CA GLU A 128 -28.52 -13.25 3.88
C GLU A 128 -28.10 -12.24 4.94
N ALA A 129 -28.54 -12.47 6.16
CA ALA A 129 -28.10 -11.67 7.30
C ALA A 129 -26.57 -11.70 7.34
N ILE A 130 -25.96 -10.53 7.47
CA ILE A 130 -24.49 -10.44 7.52
C ILE A 130 -24.03 -11.24 8.73
N ASP A 131 -23.29 -12.31 8.48
CA ASP A 131 -22.68 -13.08 9.55
C ASP A 131 -21.49 -12.30 10.13
N TRP A 132 -21.63 -11.83 11.35
CA TRP A 132 -20.62 -11.11 12.11
C TRP A 132 -19.69 -12.02 12.92
N SER A 133 -19.83 -13.32 12.80
CA SER A 133 -19.04 -14.32 13.57
C SER A 133 -17.52 -14.18 13.33
N PHE A 134 -17.12 -13.67 12.16
CA PHE A 134 -15.70 -13.45 11.86
C PHE A 134 -15.01 -12.48 12.83
N LEU A 135 -15.74 -11.55 13.45
CA LEU A 135 -15.18 -10.62 14.45
C LEU A 135 -14.66 -11.33 15.70
N TRP A 136 -15.17 -12.53 15.99
CA TRP A 136 -14.72 -13.37 17.09
C TRP A 136 -13.62 -14.36 16.67
N SER A 137 -13.25 -14.39 15.40
CA SER A 137 -12.21 -15.26 14.89
C SER A 137 -10.81 -14.70 15.16
N ALA A 138 -9.99 -15.41 15.92
CA ALA A 138 -8.58 -15.05 16.12
C ALA A 138 -7.82 -14.93 14.79
N ARG A 139 -8.15 -15.78 13.82
CA ARG A 139 -7.53 -15.77 12.48
C ARG A 139 -7.81 -14.48 11.72
N PHE A 140 -9.01 -13.92 11.85
CA PHE A 140 -9.37 -12.63 11.26
C PHE A 140 -8.49 -11.51 11.84
N TRP A 141 -8.33 -11.45 13.16
CA TRP A 141 -7.53 -10.42 13.81
C TRP A 141 -6.03 -10.58 13.59
N LEU A 142 -5.53 -11.81 13.50
CA LEU A 142 -4.13 -12.07 13.15
C LEU A 142 -3.81 -11.58 11.73
N LEU A 143 -4.66 -11.85 10.74
CA LEU A 143 -4.48 -11.35 9.38
C LEU A 143 -4.63 -9.84 9.31
N THR A 144 -5.58 -9.27 10.04
CA THR A 144 -5.77 -7.82 10.14
C THR A 144 -4.53 -7.16 10.76
N GLY A 145 -4.02 -7.71 11.86
CA GLY A 145 -2.81 -7.23 12.52
C GLY A 145 -1.56 -7.35 11.65
N LEU A 146 -1.43 -8.44 10.91
CA LEU A 146 -0.35 -8.64 9.96
C LEU A 146 -0.33 -7.53 8.90
N LEU A 147 -1.48 -7.28 8.27
CA LEU A 147 -1.60 -6.22 7.27
C LEU A 147 -1.47 -4.83 7.89
N PHE A 148 -1.92 -4.63 9.13
CA PHE A 148 -1.73 -3.38 9.88
C PHE A 148 -0.25 -3.08 10.08
N PHE A 149 0.51 -4.01 10.63
CA PHE A 149 1.94 -3.82 10.87
C PHE A 149 2.75 -3.71 9.58
N GLN A 150 2.34 -4.44 8.54
CA GLN A 150 2.97 -4.31 7.22
C GLN A 150 2.76 -2.91 6.63
N ASN A 151 1.52 -2.40 6.65
CA ASN A 151 1.22 -1.06 6.19
C ASN A 151 1.92 0.01 7.04
N ALA A 152 1.95 -0.17 8.37
CA ALA A 152 2.67 0.70 9.30
C ALA A 152 4.15 0.80 8.94
N ALA A 153 4.84 -0.32 8.80
CA ALA A 153 6.27 -0.36 8.51
C ALA A 153 6.59 0.24 7.12
N GLU A 154 5.84 -0.14 6.08
CA GLU A 154 6.07 0.30 4.70
C GLU A 154 5.83 1.81 4.54
N GLN A 155 4.69 2.32 5.01
CA GLN A 155 4.33 3.72 4.81
C GLN A 155 5.15 4.67 5.67
N SER A 156 5.65 4.20 6.81
CA SER A 156 6.60 4.95 7.63
C SER A 156 7.93 5.20 6.91
N VAL A 157 8.46 4.17 6.27
CA VAL A 157 9.68 4.30 5.47
C VAL A 157 9.44 5.21 4.25
N ASN A 158 8.31 5.04 3.55
CA ASN A 158 7.95 5.92 2.43
C ASN A 158 7.83 7.40 2.83
N GLY A 159 7.24 7.67 4.00
CA GLY A 159 6.98 9.04 4.44
C GLY A 159 8.19 9.75 5.05
N TRP A 160 9.05 9.03 5.77
CA TRP A 160 10.08 9.65 6.59
C TRP A 160 11.52 9.43 6.12
N MET A 161 11.79 8.43 5.27
CA MET A 161 13.17 8.04 4.94
C MET A 161 13.96 9.15 4.24
N VAL A 162 13.34 9.91 3.34
CA VAL A 162 13.98 11.06 2.67
C VAL A 162 14.39 12.11 3.70
N THR A 163 13.47 12.46 4.62
CA THR A 163 13.70 13.42 5.68
C THR A 163 14.80 12.95 6.63
N TYR A 164 14.78 11.66 6.99
CA TYR A 164 15.77 11.04 7.84
C TYR A 164 17.18 11.11 7.22
N PHE A 165 17.34 10.71 5.97
CA PHE A 165 18.65 10.73 5.33
C PHE A 165 19.18 12.14 5.08
N LYS A 166 18.31 13.10 4.76
CA LYS A 166 18.69 14.51 4.66
C LYS A 166 19.10 15.09 6.01
N GLY A 167 18.30 14.84 7.05
CA GLY A 167 18.53 15.38 8.38
C GLY A 167 19.75 14.77 9.08
N SER A 168 20.05 13.48 8.84
CA SER A 168 21.24 12.80 9.39
C SER A 168 22.52 13.07 8.60
N GLY A 169 22.43 13.60 7.38
CA GLY A 169 23.59 13.79 6.48
C GLY A 169 24.19 12.50 5.92
N ILE A 170 23.56 11.34 6.17
CA ILE A 170 24.04 10.02 5.68
C ILE A 170 24.01 9.96 4.16
N ILE A 171 22.99 10.54 3.53
CA ILE A 171 22.87 10.65 2.07
C ILE A 171 22.78 12.12 1.68
N ALA A 172 23.60 12.54 0.72
CA ALA A 172 23.61 13.92 0.21
C ALA A 172 22.20 14.36 -0.25
N GLY A 173 21.87 15.63 -0.02
CA GLY A 173 20.50 16.15 -0.13
C GLY A 173 19.75 15.84 -1.43
N THR A 174 20.42 15.88 -2.59
CA THR A 174 19.83 15.53 -3.88
C THR A 174 19.61 14.02 -4.04
N LEU A 175 20.54 13.20 -3.55
CA LEU A 175 20.46 11.74 -3.63
C LEU A 175 19.44 11.16 -2.66
N ALA A 176 19.19 11.80 -1.53
CA ALA A 176 18.19 11.36 -0.56
C ALA A 176 16.77 11.26 -1.17
N ALA A 177 16.42 12.12 -2.13
CA ALA A 177 15.14 12.05 -2.83
C ALA A 177 14.98 10.76 -3.65
N TYR A 178 16.09 10.21 -4.18
CA TYR A 178 16.05 8.97 -4.96
C TYR A 178 15.90 7.70 -4.10
N THR A 179 15.96 7.80 -2.78
CA THR A 179 15.72 6.65 -1.89
C THR A 179 14.30 6.08 -2.06
N VAL A 180 13.31 6.93 -2.38
CA VAL A 180 11.96 6.49 -2.74
C VAL A 180 11.97 5.64 -4.02
N THR A 181 12.75 6.04 -5.02
CA THR A 181 12.94 5.27 -6.25
C THR A 181 13.61 3.92 -5.98
N VAL A 182 14.63 3.88 -5.13
CA VAL A 182 15.27 2.63 -4.69
C VAL A 182 14.26 1.72 -4.01
N MET A 183 13.46 2.24 -3.11
CA MET A 183 12.45 1.46 -2.38
C MET A 183 11.39 0.87 -3.33
N TRP A 184 10.80 1.68 -4.20
CA TRP A 184 9.78 1.19 -5.13
C TRP A 184 10.34 0.32 -6.23
N GLY A 185 11.58 0.57 -6.67
CA GLY A 185 12.29 -0.28 -7.62
C GLY A 185 12.57 -1.66 -7.04
N ALA A 186 13.08 -1.74 -5.81
CA ALA A 186 13.28 -3.00 -5.09
C ALA A 186 11.96 -3.75 -4.86
N THR A 187 10.91 -3.02 -4.48
CA THR A 187 9.57 -3.59 -4.29
C THR A 187 9.01 -4.17 -5.58
N LEU A 188 9.16 -3.45 -6.71
CA LEU A 188 8.74 -3.93 -8.03
C LEU A 188 9.49 -5.21 -8.42
N VAL A 189 10.82 -5.19 -8.31
CA VAL A 189 11.67 -6.37 -8.62
C VAL A 189 11.25 -7.55 -7.76
N GLY A 190 11.10 -7.37 -6.44
CA GLY A 190 10.71 -8.46 -5.54
C GLY A 190 9.34 -9.06 -5.87
N ARG A 191 8.35 -8.23 -6.20
CA ARG A 191 7.01 -8.71 -6.61
C ARG A 191 7.04 -9.47 -7.93
N LEU A 192 7.83 -9.00 -8.91
CA LEU A 192 8.00 -9.70 -10.19
C LEU A 192 8.74 -11.03 -10.01
N LEU A 193 9.77 -11.07 -9.17
CA LEU A 193 10.46 -12.31 -8.84
C LEU A 193 9.51 -13.34 -8.22
N ILE A 194 8.64 -12.93 -7.27
CA ILE A 194 7.64 -13.81 -6.66
C ILE A 194 6.60 -14.27 -7.70
N ALA A 195 6.17 -13.37 -8.60
CA ALA A 195 5.14 -13.70 -9.58
C ALA A 195 5.64 -14.67 -10.66
N PHE A 196 6.91 -14.55 -11.10
CA PHE A 196 7.40 -15.24 -12.30
C PHE A 196 8.53 -16.22 -12.05
N VAL A 197 9.42 -15.97 -11.06
CA VAL A 197 10.65 -16.74 -10.88
C VAL A 197 10.56 -17.67 -9.67
N PHE A 198 10.11 -17.16 -8.53
CA PHE A 198 10.07 -17.87 -7.25
C PHE A 198 8.66 -17.89 -6.65
N PRO A 199 7.67 -18.54 -7.32
CA PRO A 199 6.31 -18.62 -6.77
C PRO A 199 6.32 -19.38 -5.43
N PHE A 200 5.60 -18.84 -4.45
CA PHE A 200 5.59 -19.43 -3.11
C PHE A 200 4.80 -20.73 -3.07
N LYS A 201 5.50 -21.85 -2.96
CA LYS A 201 4.87 -23.17 -2.70
C LYS A 201 4.23 -23.25 -1.30
N LYS A 202 4.79 -22.55 -0.32
CA LYS A 202 4.32 -22.47 1.07
C LYS A 202 4.25 -20.99 1.49
N PRO A 203 3.17 -20.27 1.14
CA PRO A 203 3.07 -18.82 1.34
C PRO A 203 3.34 -18.40 2.80
N ARG A 204 2.83 -19.15 3.78
CA ARG A 204 3.03 -18.88 5.20
C ARG A 204 4.52 -18.87 5.58
N LYS A 205 5.27 -19.92 5.24
CA LYS A 205 6.71 -19.99 5.56
C LYS A 205 7.50 -18.87 4.87
N ALA A 206 7.11 -18.54 3.64
CA ALA A 206 7.72 -17.43 2.91
C ALA A 206 7.46 -16.10 3.62
N MET A 207 6.23 -15.83 4.06
CA MET A 207 5.88 -14.61 4.80
C MET A 207 6.63 -14.50 6.12
N VAL A 208 6.78 -15.60 6.89
CA VAL A 208 7.62 -15.63 8.10
C VAL A 208 9.06 -15.24 7.79
N GLY A 209 9.67 -15.89 6.81
CA GLY A 209 11.05 -15.58 6.41
C GLY A 209 11.22 -14.12 5.96
N MET A 210 10.29 -13.62 5.15
CA MET A 210 10.30 -12.24 4.66
C MET A 210 10.12 -11.23 5.79
N SER A 211 9.25 -11.48 6.77
CA SER A 211 9.03 -10.57 7.90
C SER A 211 10.24 -10.53 8.85
N VAL A 212 10.90 -11.65 9.09
CA VAL A 212 12.15 -11.69 9.86
C VAL A 212 13.25 -10.92 9.15
N LEU A 213 13.46 -11.17 7.86
CA LEU A 213 14.45 -10.44 7.06
C LEU A 213 14.16 -8.93 7.01
N CYS A 214 12.89 -8.57 6.85
CA CYS A 214 12.43 -7.18 6.89
C CYS A 214 12.83 -6.51 8.22
N THR A 215 12.58 -7.16 9.34
CA THR A 215 12.96 -6.63 10.67
C THR A 215 14.47 -6.47 10.81
N VAL A 216 15.24 -7.49 10.42
CA VAL A 216 16.71 -7.46 10.48
C VAL A 216 17.26 -6.33 9.62
N PHE A 217 16.84 -6.24 8.36
CA PHE A 217 17.33 -5.19 7.46
C PHE A 217 16.88 -3.81 7.89
N TYR A 218 15.71 -3.66 8.51
CA TYR A 218 15.27 -2.36 9.04
C TYR A 218 16.13 -1.91 10.23
N VAL A 219 16.42 -2.82 11.18
CA VAL A 219 17.31 -2.52 12.30
C VAL A 219 18.70 -2.09 11.80
N LEU A 220 19.26 -2.84 10.89
CA LEU A 220 20.55 -2.51 10.27
C LEU A 220 20.50 -1.17 9.51
N LEU A 221 19.38 -0.87 8.83
CA LEU A 221 19.18 0.37 8.09
C LEU A 221 19.23 1.60 9.00
N VAL A 222 18.57 1.55 10.16
CA VAL A 222 18.57 2.64 11.13
C VAL A 222 19.95 2.81 11.77
N MET A 223 20.75 1.75 11.83
CA MET A 223 22.13 1.76 12.32
C MET A 223 23.17 2.09 11.24
N ALA A 224 22.76 2.32 10.00
CA ALA A 224 23.69 2.60 8.91
C ALA A 224 24.29 4.01 9.04
N HIS A 225 25.61 4.11 8.92
CA HIS A 225 26.35 5.37 9.00
C HIS A 225 26.97 5.82 7.67
N THR A 226 26.88 4.99 6.64
CA THR A 226 27.40 5.29 5.30
C THR A 226 26.32 5.26 4.25
N GLN A 227 26.44 6.11 3.23
CA GLN A 227 25.50 6.17 2.12
C GLN A 227 25.31 4.83 1.40
N GLY A 228 26.41 4.11 1.13
CA GLY A 228 26.35 2.82 0.44
C GLY A 228 25.60 1.77 1.26
N ALA A 229 25.89 1.67 2.57
CA ALA A 229 25.18 0.76 3.48
C ALA A 229 23.70 1.12 3.58
N ALA A 230 23.35 2.41 3.72
CA ALA A 230 21.97 2.87 3.81
C ALA A 230 21.16 2.50 2.55
N ILE A 231 21.70 2.72 1.37
CA ILE A 231 21.03 2.39 0.11
C ILE A 231 20.86 0.87 -0.05
N ALA A 232 21.92 0.09 0.23
CA ALA A 232 21.89 -1.37 0.13
C ALA A 232 20.88 -1.98 1.13
N LEU A 233 20.86 -1.49 2.38
CA LEU A 233 19.95 -1.97 3.41
C LEU A 233 18.51 -1.54 3.16
N LEU A 234 18.28 -0.35 2.61
CA LEU A 234 16.95 0.08 2.15
C LEU A 234 16.43 -0.83 1.02
N PHE A 235 17.29 -1.16 0.06
CA PHE A 235 16.96 -2.10 -1.01
C PHE A 235 16.62 -3.50 -0.47
N ALA A 236 17.43 -4.02 0.46
CA ALA A 236 17.22 -5.32 1.08
C ALA A 236 15.94 -5.36 1.94
N PHE A 237 15.66 -4.28 2.68
CA PHE A 237 14.40 -4.09 3.41
C PHE A 237 13.20 -4.12 2.45
N ALA A 238 13.22 -3.31 1.39
CA ALA A 238 12.12 -3.19 0.44
C ALA A 238 11.84 -4.50 -0.31
N ILE A 239 12.87 -5.23 -0.73
CA ILE A 239 12.74 -6.55 -1.36
C ILE A 239 12.13 -7.55 -0.37
N SER A 240 12.58 -7.55 0.88
CA SER A 240 12.06 -8.45 1.92
C SER A 240 10.60 -8.18 2.26
N MET A 241 10.15 -6.92 2.14
CA MET A 241 8.76 -6.52 2.39
C MET A 241 7.84 -6.73 1.18
N SER A 242 8.38 -6.78 -0.04
CA SER A 242 7.65 -6.64 -1.30
C SER A 242 6.46 -7.59 -1.47
N GLY A 243 6.59 -8.83 -1.07
CA GLY A 243 5.58 -9.88 -1.23
C GLY A 243 4.64 -10.06 -0.05
N LEU A 244 4.88 -9.40 1.08
CA LEU A 244 4.09 -9.61 2.30
C LEU A 244 2.63 -9.20 2.12
N ASN A 245 2.38 -7.97 1.67
CA ASN A 245 1.01 -7.46 1.48
C ASN A 245 0.21 -8.28 0.46
N PRO A 246 0.68 -8.44 -0.80
CA PRO A 246 -0.09 -9.19 -1.80
C PRO A 246 -0.33 -10.64 -1.41
N THR A 247 0.63 -11.28 -0.73
CA THR A 247 0.49 -12.67 -0.29
C THR A 247 -0.46 -12.80 0.91
N ALA A 248 -0.42 -11.86 1.86
CA ALA A 248 -1.35 -11.82 2.99
C ALA A 248 -2.79 -11.58 2.52
N VAL A 249 -3.00 -10.61 1.62
CA VAL A 249 -4.33 -10.33 1.03
C VAL A 249 -4.84 -11.53 0.22
N ALA A 250 -3.98 -12.19 -0.56
CA ALA A 250 -4.33 -13.41 -1.29
C ALA A 250 -4.74 -14.56 -0.35
N SER A 251 -4.08 -14.67 0.80
CA SER A 251 -4.38 -15.67 1.82
C SER A 251 -5.68 -15.34 2.55
N ALA A 252 -5.89 -14.08 2.92
CA ALA A 252 -7.11 -13.58 3.52
C ALA A 252 -8.33 -13.82 2.63
N GLY A 253 -8.23 -13.52 1.34
CA GLY A 253 -9.32 -13.71 0.38
C GLY A 253 -9.78 -15.16 0.18
N ARG A 254 -9.00 -16.14 0.66
CA ARG A 254 -9.41 -17.55 0.68
C ARG A 254 -10.24 -17.93 1.91
N MET A 255 -10.15 -17.15 2.99
CA MET A 255 -10.67 -17.49 4.31
C MET A 255 -11.76 -16.54 4.79
N THR A 256 -12.01 -15.46 4.06
CA THR A 256 -12.88 -14.37 4.50
C THR A 256 -13.97 -14.08 3.47
N SER A 257 -15.13 -13.60 3.95
CA SER A 257 -16.20 -13.09 3.10
C SER A 257 -15.88 -11.68 2.55
N VAL A 258 -16.66 -11.22 1.56
CA VAL A 258 -16.54 -9.85 1.03
C VAL A 258 -16.73 -8.81 2.15
N THR A 259 -17.66 -9.07 3.08
CA THR A 259 -17.94 -8.18 4.22
C THR A 259 -16.76 -8.11 5.18
N SER A 260 -16.18 -9.24 5.54
CA SER A 260 -15.02 -9.28 6.44
C SER A 260 -13.77 -8.65 5.82
N MET A 261 -13.54 -8.83 4.51
CA MET A 261 -12.49 -8.10 3.78
C MET A 261 -12.74 -6.59 3.77
N GLY A 262 -14.01 -6.18 3.63
CA GLY A 262 -14.41 -4.76 3.67
C GLY A 262 -14.14 -4.07 5.01
N ILE A 263 -14.03 -4.83 6.11
CA ILE A 263 -13.64 -4.32 7.44
C ILE A 263 -12.14 -4.47 7.67
N MET A 264 -11.58 -5.62 7.33
CA MET A 264 -10.17 -5.94 7.54
C MET A 264 -9.24 -4.94 6.84
N LEU A 265 -9.49 -4.61 5.57
CA LEU A 265 -8.59 -3.75 4.81
C LEU A 265 -8.55 -2.30 5.32
N PRO A 266 -9.67 -1.61 5.65
CA PRO A 266 -9.62 -0.28 6.27
C PRO A 266 -8.93 -0.29 7.64
N VAL A 267 -9.24 -1.27 8.50
CA VAL A 267 -8.58 -1.40 9.81
C VAL A 267 -7.07 -1.62 9.64
N ALA A 268 -6.67 -2.50 8.75
CA ALA A 268 -5.26 -2.73 8.44
C ALA A 268 -4.57 -1.48 7.86
N SER A 269 -5.29 -0.70 7.04
CA SER A 269 -4.75 0.53 6.44
C SER A 269 -4.54 1.66 7.45
N SER A 270 -5.19 1.62 8.62
CA SER A 270 -4.94 2.62 9.68
C SER A 270 -3.49 2.60 10.19
N GLY A 271 -2.79 1.48 10.08
CA GLY A 271 -1.36 1.39 10.35
C GLY A 271 -0.52 2.35 9.52
N ALA A 272 -0.91 2.58 8.25
CA ALA A 272 -0.27 3.52 7.35
C ALA A 272 -0.43 4.99 7.76
N ILE A 273 -1.35 5.29 8.67
CA ILE A 273 -1.58 6.64 9.21
C ILE A 273 -0.95 6.75 10.59
N LEU A 274 -1.24 5.79 11.46
CA LEU A 274 -0.85 5.85 12.87
C LEU A 274 0.66 5.81 13.06
N MET A 275 1.36 4.97 12.33
CA MET A 275 2.80 4.82 12.55
C MET A 275 3.62 6.01 12.03
N PRO A 276 3.42 6.56 10.81
CA PRO A 276 4.10 7.79 10.40
C PRO A 276 3.81 8.97 11.32
N TRP A 277 2.59 9.09 11.86
CA TRP A 277 2.24 10.09 12.85
C TRP A 277 2.98 9.88 14.17
N THR A 278 3.06 8.64 14.65
CA THR A 278 3.85 8.28 15.85
C THR A 278 5.32 8.64 15.69
N ILE A 279 5.90 8.35 14.51
CA ILE A 279 7.28 8.76 14.21
C ILE A 279 7.46 10.27 14.34
N GLY A 280 6.51 11.06 13.79
CA GLY A 280 6.53 12.51 13.92
C GLY A 280 6.53 12.97 15.39
N MET A 281 5.62 12.43 16.19
CA MET A 281 5.55 12.76 17.63
C MET A 281 6.81 12.38 18.42
N VAL A 282 7.40 11.23 18.12
CA VAL A 282 8.65 10.79 18.75
C VAL A 282 9.81 11.67 18.26
N ALA A 283 9.83 12.00 16.97
CA ALA A 283 10.87 12.84 16.38
C ALA A 283 10.89 14.26 16.98
N GLU A 284 9.75 14.84 17.26
CA GLU A 284 9.63 16.16 17.93
C GLU A 284 10.21 16.14 19.34
N ARG A 285 10.08 15.03 20.08
CA ARG A 285 10.51 14.93 21.48
C ARG A 285 11.93 14.40 21.66
N ALA A 286 12.32 13.44 20.85
CA ALA A 286 13.56 12.65 21.03
C ALA A 286 14.48 12.65 19.79
N GLY A 287 14.13 13.44 18.78
CA GLY A 287 14.88 13.53 17.54
C GLY A 287 14.50 12.49 16.49
N LEU A 288 14.82 12.79 15.24
CA LEU A 288 14.39 12.01 14.07
C LEU A 288 14.92 10.57 14.06
N ALA A 289 16.11 10.34 14.60
CA ALA A 289 16.68 9.01 14.73
C ALA A 289 15.83 8.10 15.65
N ALA A 290 15.39 8.64 16.80
CA ALA A 290 14.49 7.95 17.71
C ALA A 290 13.11 7.71 17.08
N GLY A 291 12.58 8.69 16.34
CA GLY A 291 11.37 8.54 15.54
C GLY A 291 11.48 7.37 14.56
N MET A 292 12.54 7.31 13.78
CA MET A 292 12.77 6.21 12.84
C MET A 292 12.98 4.86 13.55
N ALA A 293 13.69 4.85 14.68
CA ALA A 293 13.87 3.64 15.49
C ALA A 293 12.53 3.07 15.98
N SER A 294 11.54 3.90 16.27
CA SER A 294 10.21 3.44 16.71
C SER A 294 9.50 2.55 15.66
N ASN A 295 9.83 2.66 14.38
CA ASN A 295 9.29 1.79 13.32
C ASN A 295 9.84 0.33 13.38
N ILE A 296 10.78 0.04 14.29
CA ILE A 296 11.16 -1.34 14.62
C ILE A 296 9.96 -2.08 15.24
N VAL A 297 9.11 -1.38 15.99
CA VAL A 297 7.94 -1.98 16.65
C VAL A 297 7.00 -2.68 15.63
N PRO A 298 6.50 -2.02 14.58
CA PRO A 298 5.68 -2.72 13.59
C PRO A 298 6.46 -3.79 12.81
N CYS A 299 7.76 -3.65 12.58
CA CYS A 299 8.55 -4.71 11.95
C CYS A 299 8.61 -5.98 12.82
N VAL A 300 8.81 -5.82 14.13
CA VAL A 300 8.78 -6.93 15.10
C VAL A 300 7.37 -7.51 15.20
N GLY A 301 6.33 -6.65 15.30
CA GLY A 301 4.93 -7.08 15.33
C GLY A 301 4.56 -7.92 14.12
N LEU A 302 5.03 -7.54 12.94
CA LEU A 302 4.89 -8.29 11.70
C LEU A 302 5.49 -9.71 11.80
N SER A 303 6.66 -9.85 12.41
CA SER A 303 7.33 -11.15 12.58
C SER A 303 6.61 -12.04 13.61
N LEU A 304 6.16 -11.48 14.73
CA LEU A 304 5.51 -12.22 15.82
C LEU A 304 4.14 -12.76 15.42
N ILE A 305 3.34 -12.02 14.67
CA ILE A 305 2.00 -12.45 14.23
C ILE A 305 2.09 -13.70 13.35
N HIS A 306 3.08 -13.78 12.49
CA HIS A 306 3.29 -14.97 11.65
C HIS A 306 3.63 -16.24 12.46
N ILE A 307 4.30 -16.08 13.60
CA ILE A 307 4.66 -17.21 14.46
C ILE A 307 3.43 -17.74 15.20
N SER A 308 2.51 -16.87 15.56
CA SER A 308 1.31 -17.19 16.36
C SER A 308 0.12 -17.71 15.54
N GLU A 309 0.18 -17.69 14.20
CA GLU A 309 -0.89 -18.28 13.38
C GLU A 309 -0.96 -19.80 13.58
N PRO A 310 -2.09 -20.37 14.06
CA PRO A 310 -2.23 -21.82 14.18
C PRO A 310 -2.15 -22.50 12.80
N THR A 311 -1.52 -23.67 12.78
CA THR A 311 -1.29 -24.52 11.60
C THR A 311 -2.55 -24.92 10.87
#